data_7033315d2312de0149bf3202da23bb01
#
_entry.id   7033315d2312de0149bf3202da23bb01
#
_cell.length_a   1.000
_cell.length_b   1.000
_cell.length_c   1.000
_cell.angle_alpha   90.00
_cell.angle_beta   90.00
_cell.angle_gamma   90.00
#
_symmetry.space_group_name_H-M   'P 1'
#
loop_
_entity.id
_entity.type
_entity.pdbx_description
1 polymer ?
#
loop_
_entity_poly.entity_id
_entity_poly.type
_entity_poly.pdbx_seq_one_letter_code
_entity_poly.pdbx_strand_id
1 'polypeptide(L)'
;MSASVPPTSPVEPVEPVERTTDRARKVLFVAGAGRSGTSTMAGLMQILGLHVPRPEVPADASNPKGFSEPQWVVDHHDRLLREAGVQVSDSRPEAWFETGRVSTREPERTATAEWLEGHFAVNHELVVKDPRLSWFLALWRVAAIRTQATPVFATMLRPPAEVVGSKQTYYANTLGSAHLTASWLNMLLHTERGTRESAADGGRVFVRYADLLDDWTRTTMHVGETLGLEHVLHADSERIREGHRFVDPSLRRMGQSLDDLALPPRLHELTAETWSALNRLADPGGDTPAEHATLDDLRAAYTDLYAEAEAISRSSVVAAEARARRGPQRPGAKAAEAGAASKKPAQVEHSADKLPHGLRAAVPAPLRRGLRRLAGRERPS
;
A
#
# COMPACT_ATOMS: atom_id res chain seq x y z
N MET A 1 -31.46 -3.02 73.88
CA MET A 1 -30.43 -3.66 73.06
C MET A 1 -30.21 -2.77 71.86
N SER A 2 -29.16 -1.95 71.92
CA SER A 2 -28.85 -0.95 70.84
C SER A 2 -27.77 -1.55 69.96
N ALA A 3 -28.06 -1.75 68.73
CA ALA A 3 -27.10 -2.30 67.73
C ALA A 3 -26.27 -1.14 67.18
N SER A 4 -24.97 -1.19 67.41
CA SER A 4 -24.00 -0.24 66.85
C SER A 4 -23.67 -0.59 65.40
N VAL A 5 -23.82 0.40 64.50
CA VAL A 5 -23.41 0.34 63.09
C VAL A 5 -21.86 0.49 63.02
N PRO A 6 -21.16 -0.35 62.24
CA PRO A 6 -19.71 -0.19 62.08
C PRO A 6 -19.38 1.01 61.19
N PRO A 7 -18.21 1.65 61.37
CA PRO A 7 -17.80 2.82 60.60
C PRO A 7 -17.46 2.41 59.13
N THR A 8 -17.96 3.17 58.19
CA THR A 8 -17.60 3.08 56.76
C THR A 8 -16.14 3.51 56.58
N SER A 9 -15.34 2.64 55.97
CA SER A 9 -13.98 2.94 55.53
C SER A 9 -13.95 4.11 54.53
N PRO A 10 -12.94 4.97 54.57
CA PRO A 10 -12.81 6.06 53.62
C PRO A 10 -12.54 5.50 52.23
N VAL A 11 -13.32 5.97 51.25
CA VAL A 11 -13.08 5.72 49.82
C VAL A 11 -11.79 6.45 49.44
N GLU A 12 -10.75 5.70 49.05
CA GLU A 12 -9.56 6.29 48.48
C GLU A 12 -9.91 7.12 47.22
N PRO A 13 -9.30 8.30 47.03
CA PRO A 13 -9.53 9.10 45.86
C PRO A 13 -9.00 8.32 44.66
N VAL A 14 -9.88 8.05 43.68
CA VAL A 14 -9.51 7.53 42.37
C VAL A 14 -8.62 8.60 41.69
N GLU A 15 -7.35 8.26 41.46
CA GLU A 15 -6.45 9.13 40.72
C GLU A 15 -7.11 9.47 39.36
N PRO A 16 -7.05 10.75 38.95
CA PRO A 16 -7.61 11.14 37.63
C PRO A 16 -6.85 10.40 36.55
N VAL A 17 -7.57 9.61 35.75
CA VAL A 17 -7.06 9.06 34.49
C VAL A 17 -6.50 10.23 33.71
N GLU A 18 -5.17 10.32 33.57
CA GLU A 18 -4.51 11.31 32.75
C GLU A 18 -5.18 11.31 31.37
N ARG A 19 -5.81 12.43 31.05
CA ARG A 19 -6.40 12.61 29.73
C ARG A 19 -5.25 12.58 28.73
N THR A 20 -5.33 11.71 27.74
CA THR A 20 -4.42 11.55 26.59
C THR A 20 -4.21 12.83 25.75
N THR A 21 -4.68 13.97 26.21
CA THR A 21 -4.74 15.24 25.46
C THR A 21 -3.43 16.03 25.43
N ASP A 22 -2.36 15.59 26.12
CA ASP A 22 -1.10 16.35 26.22
C ASP A 22 0.08 15.69 25.48
N ARG A 23 -0.10 14.53 24.86
CA ARG A 23 0.95 13.86 24.09
C ARG A 23 0.90 14.29 22.63
N ALA A 24 2.07 14.55 22.06
CA ALA A 24 2.18 14.93 20.64
C ALA A 24 1.63 13.81 19.73
N ARG A 25 0.64 14.14 18.93
CA ARG A 25 0.01 13.21 17.98
C ARG A 25 0.94 12.94 16.81
N LYS A 26 1.09 11.68 16.42
CA LYS A 26 1.84 11.28 15.24
C LYS A 26 1.07 10.26 14.41
N VAL A 27 1.26 10.32 13.12
CA VAL A 27 0.78 9.27 12.21
C VAL A 27 1.93 8.78 11.34
N LEU A 28 2.27 7.51 11.50
CA LEU A 28 3.26 6.82 10.69
C LEU A 28 2.59 6.29 9.42
N PHE A 29 3.03 6.80 8.30
CA PHE A 29 2.64 6.32 6.97
C PHE A 29 3.68 5.32 6.46
N VAL A 30 3.27 4.04 6.35
CA VAL A 30 4.14 2.98 5.80
C VAL A 30 3.88 2.86 4.31
N ALA A 31 4.80 3.42 3.52
CA ALA A 31 4.73 3.50 2.06
C ALA A 31 5.68 2.49 1.38
N GLY A 32 5.56 2.39 0.06
CA GLY A 32 6.41 1.55 -0.79
C GLY A 32 5.60 0.71 -1.79
N ALA A 33 6.30 0.10 -2.72
CA ALA A 33 5.66 -0.78 -3.69
C ALA A 33 5.01 -1.98 -2.98
N GLY A 34 3.82 -2.39 -3.40
CA GLY A 34 3.20 -3.60 -2.87
C GLY A 34 4.16 -4.79 -2.99
N ARG A 35 4.22 -5.64 -1.98
CA ARG A 35 5.18 -6.77 -1.83
C ARG A 35 6.61 -6.37 -1.41
N SER A 36 6.80 -5.16 -0.90
CA SER A 36 8.10 -4.69 -0.37
C SER A 36 8.25 -4.87 1.15
N GLY A 37 7.37 -5.61 1.82
CA GLY A 37 7.44 -5.82 3.27
C GLY A 37 6.70 -4.76 4.10
N THR A 38 5.87 -3.94 3.48
CA THR A 38 5.06 -2.90 4.17
C THR A 38 4.14 -3.50 5.25
N SER A 39 3.56 -4.69 5.03
CA SER A 39 2.74 -5.38 6.05
C SER A 39 3.57 -5.83 7.25
N THR A 40 4.80 -6.29 7.03
CA THR A 40 5.72 -6.69 8.10
C THR A 40 6.08 -5.48 8.97
N MET A 41 6.40 -4.35 8.34
CA MET A 41 6.70 -3.11 9.06
C MET A 41 5.48 -2.63 9.84
N ALA A 42 4.31 -2.51 9.23
CA ALA A 42 3.10 -2.04 9.90
C ALA A 42 2.68 -2.97 11.06
N GLY A 43 2.78 -4.29 10.87
CA GLY A 43 2.51 -5.28 11.91
C GLY A 43 3.48 -5.20 13.09
N LEU A 44 4.78 -4.97 12.84
CA LEU A 44 5.76 -4.72 13.90
C LEU A 44 5.45 -3.43 14.67
N MET A 45 5.12 -2.34 13.98
CA MET A 45 4.72 -1.08 14.62
C MET A 45 3.47 -1.27 15.50
N GLN A 46 2.49 -2.06 15.04
CA GLN A 46 1.30 -2.43 15.82
C GLN A 46 1.67 -3.22 17.08
N ILE A 47 2.53 -4.22 16.96
CA ILE A 47 3.03 -5.02 18.10
C ILE A 47 3.78 -4.12 19.09
N LEU A 48 4.59 -3.19 18.59
CA LEU A 48 5.34 -2.24 19.42
C LEU A 48 4.47 -1.15 20.08
N GLY A 49 3.18 -1.05 19.69
CA GLY A 49 2.19 -0.26 20.42
C GLY A 49 1.53 0.87 19.67
N LEU A 50 1.90 1.12 18.42
CA LEU A 50 1.16 2.06 17.60
C LEU A 50 -0.22 1.47 17.26
N HIS A 51 -1.21 2.32 17.08
CA HIS A 51 -2.57 1.88 16.75
C HIS A 51 -2.79 1.77 15.25
N VAL A 52 -3.12 0.57 14.78
CA VAL A 52 -3.67 0.35 13.44
C VAL A 52 -5.19 0.45 13.54
N PRO A 53 -5.83 1.45 12.88
CA PRO A 53 -7.28 1.65 12.95
C PRO A 53 -8.10 0.44 12.46
N ARG A 54 -9.15 0.12 13.17
CA ARG A 54 -10.03 -1.03 12.87
C ARG A 54 -11.35 -0.60 12.22
N PRO A 55 -12.03 -1.50 11.47
CA PRO A 55 -11.62 -2.87 11.15
C PRO A 55 -10.46 -2.93 10.14
N GLU A 56 -9.62 -3.95 10.27
CA GLU A 56 -8.54 -4.23 9.33
C GLU A 56 -9.02 -5.17 8.22
N VAL A 57 -8.35 -5.11 7.06
CA VAL A 57 -8.53 -6.08 5.99
C VAL A 57 -8.19 -7.49 6.50
N PRO A 58 -9.08 -8.47 6.37
CA PRO A 58 -8.84 -9.83 6.84
C PRO A 58 -7.62 -10.48 6.18
N ALA A 59 -6.87 -11.27 6.95
CA ALA A 59 -5.80 -12.10 6.43
C ALA A 59 -6.31 -13.10 5.39
N ASP A 60 -5.49 -13.41 4.39
CA ASP A 60 -5.77 -14.42 3.38
C ASP A 60 -4.54 -15.29 3.07
N ALA A 61 -4.68 -16.24 2.14
CA ALA A 61 -3.60 -17.15 1.77
C ALA A 61 -2.35 -16.45 1.21
N SER A 62 -2.47 -15.22 0.66
CA SER A 62 -1.34 -14.43 0.15
C SER A 62 -0.59 -13.70 1.26
N ASN A 63 -1.25 -13.47 2.42
CA ASN A 63 -0.67 -12.88 3.61
C ASN A 63 -1.36 -13.40 4.88
N PRO A 64 -0.98 -14.58 5.36
CA PRO A 64 -1.63 -15.24 6.50
C PRO A 64 -1.42 -14.52 7.84
N LYS A 65 -0.44 -13.62 7.93
CA LYS A 65 -0.20 -12.78 9.12
C LYS A 65 -1.03 -11.49 9.15
N GLY A 66 -1.89 -11.28 8.13
CA GLY A 66 -2.68 -10.06 7.97
C GLY A 66 -1.96 -8.98 7.19
N PHE A 67 -2.72 -7.96 6.81
CA PHE A 67 -2.22 -6.87 5.98
C PHE A 67 -1.84 -5.63 6.80
N SER A 68 -2.36 -5.49 8.01
CA SER A 68 -2.31 -4.26 8.82
C SER A 68 -2.80 -3.04 8.01
N GLU A 69 -3.89 -3.25 7.25
CA GLU A 69 -4.54 -2.24 6.41
C GLU A 69 -5.91 -1.92 6.99
N PRO A 70 -6.18 -0.67 7.42
CA PRO A 70 -7.53 -0.28 7.81
C PRO A 70 -8.49 -0.39 6.62
N GLN A 71 -9.61 -1.06 6.79
CA GLN A 71 -10.58 -1.30 5.71
C GLN A 71 -11.10 0.00 5.10
N TRP A 72 -11.37 1.01 5.94
CA TRP A 72 -11.81 2.32 5.47
C TRP A 72 -10.77 2.96 4.53
N VAL A 73 -9.48 2.87 4.85
CA VAL A 73 -8.39 3.41 4.01
C VAL A 73 -8.38 2.73 2.65
N VAL A 74 -8.51 1.40 2.63
CA VAL A 74 -8.56 0.62 1.39
C VAL A 74 -9.75 1.01 0.52
N ASP A 75 -10.95 1.11 1.11
CA ASP A 75 -12.18 1.47 0.38
C ASP A 75 -12.12 2.92 -0.13
N HIS A 76 -11.60 3.83 0.69
CA HIS A 76 -11.39 5.23 0.34
C HIS A 76 -10.43 5.37 -0.84
N HIS A 77 -9.24 4.77 -0.74
CA HIS A 77 -8.26 4.79 -1.82
C HIS A 77 -8.77 4.11 -3.11
N ASP A 78 -9.47 2.99 -3.02
CA ASP A 78 -10.07 2.34 -4.19
C ASP A 78 -11.12 3.22 -4.89
N ARG A 79 -11.87 4.01 -4.14
CA ARG A 79 -12.79 4.99 -4.70
C ARG A 79 -12.03 6.11 -5.40
N LEU A 80 -11.04 6.71 -4.73
CA LEU A 80 -10.26 7.81 -5.28
C LEU A 80 -9.46 7.41 -6.53
N LEU A 81 -8.83 6.23 -6.54
CA LEU A 81 -8.14 5.72 -7.74
C LEU A 81 -9.09 5.50 -8.91
N ARG A 82 -10.31 5.01 -8.66
CA ARG A 82 -11.33 4.87 -9.72
C ARG A 82 -11.77 6.21 -10.29
N GLU A 83 -11.92 7.23 -9.45
CA GLU A 83 -12.29 8.58 -9.87
C GLU A 83 -11.15 9.25 -10.64
N ALA A 84 -9.90 9.02 -10.24
CA ALA A 84 -8.72 9.52 -10.93
C ALA A 84 -8.40 8.76 -12.23
N GLY A 85 -9.02 7.59 -12.47
CA GLY A 85 -8.67 6.73 -13.60
C GLY A 85 -7.28 6.09 -13.47
N VAL A 86 -6.78 5.94 -12.24
CA VAL A 86 -5.45 5.42 -11.91
C VAL A 86 -5.55 4.00 -11.36
N GLN A 87 -4.54 3.18 -11.65
CA GLN A 87 -4.44 1.81 -11.14
C GLN A 87 -3.47 1.75 -9.95
N VAL A 88 -3.61 0.72 -9.10
CA VAL A 88 -2.69 0.50 -7.98
C VAL A 88 -1.24 0.36 -8.46
N SER A 89 -1.04 -0.39 -9.56
CA SER A 89 0.26 -0.54 -10.22
C SER A 89 0.24 0.24 -11.54
N ASP A 90 0.17 1.57 -11.45
CA ASP A 90 0.17 2.44 -12.62
C ASP A 90 1.61 2.80 -13.02
N SER A 91 1.94 2.61 -14.29
CA SER A 91 3.26 2.95 -14.83
C SER A 91 3.30 4.33 -15.46
N ARG A 92 2.16 5.02 -15.60
CA ARG A 92 2.10 6.36 -16.22
C ARG A 92 2.62 7.43 -15.27
N PRO A 93 3.59 8.26 -15.67
CA PRO A 93 4.02 9.41 -14.86
C PRO A 93 2.86 10.36 -14.51
N GLU A 94 1.86 10.50 -15.40
CA GLU A 94 0.70 11.36 -15.22
C GLU A 94 -0.23 10.90 -14.08
N ALA A 95 -0.19 9.64 -13.70
CA ALA A 95 -1.02 9.09 -12.62
C ALA A 95 -0.86 9.86 -11.29
N TRP A 96 0.33 10.41 -11.04
CA TRP A 96 0.60 11.28 -9.89
C TRP A 96 -0.24 12.57 -9.93
N PHE A 97 -0.33 13.22 -11.08
CA PHE A 97 -1.10 14.46 -11.23
C PHE A 97 -2.60 14.18 -11.15
N GLU A 98 -3.06 13.06 -11.72
CA GLU A 98 -4.47 12.68 -11.68
C GLU A 98 -4.93 12.38 -10.23
N THR A 99 -4.13 11.68 -9.45
CA THR A 99 -4.41 11.45 -8.03
C THR A 99 -4.25 12.72 -7.21
N GLY A 100 -3.31 13.60 -7.57
CA GLY A 100 -3.14 14.92 -6.97
C GLY A 100 -4.40 15.77 -7.09
N ARG A 101 -5.05 15.81 -8.25
CA ARG A 101 -6.31 16.55 -8.46
C ARG A 101 -7.42 16.08 -7.52
N VAL A 102 -7.55 14.79 -7.32
CA VAL A 102 -8.53 14.23 -6.39
C VAL A 102 -8.16 14.57 -4.95
N SER A 103 -6.88 14.50 -4.61
CA SER A 103 -6.34 14.83 -3.28
C SER A 103 -6.51 16.30 -2.86
N THR A 104 -6.73 17.21 -3.83
CA THR A 104 -6.97 18.64 -3.53
C THR A 104 -8.41 18.96 -3.19
N ARG A 105 -9.34 18.04 -3.38
CA ARG A 105 -10.77 18.26 -3.12
C ARG A 105 -11.04 18.38 -1.63
N GLU A 106 -11.73 19.44 -1.24
CA GLU A 106 -12.03 19.72 0.17
C GLU A 106 -12.82 18.59 0.88
N PRO A 107 -13.87 18.00 0.27
CA PRO A 107 -14.56 16.88 0.90
C PRO A 107 -13.65 15.69 1.25
N GLU A 108 -12.67 15.39 0.39
CA GLU A 108 -11.73 14.27 0.61
C GLU A 108 -10.77 14.60 1.77
N ARG A 109 -10.27 15.82 1.82
CA ARG A 109 -9.41 16.30 2.90
C ARG A 109 -10.12 16.30 4.25
N THR A 110 -11.38 16.75 4.25
CA THR A 110 -12.21 16.77 5.46
C THR A 110 -12.50 15.35 5.93
N ALA A 111 -12.99 14.47 5.06
CA ALA A 111 -13.29 13.08 5.41
C ALA A 111 -12.06 12.33 5.95
N THR A 112 -10.87 12.57 5.35
CA THR A 112 -9.64 11.93 5.80
C THR A 112 -9.18 12.48 7.16
N ALA A 113 -9.33 13.78 7.41
CA ALA A 113 -9.00 14.40 8.69
C ALA A 113 -9.95 13.95 9.81
N GLU A 114 -11.27 13.94 9.56
CA GLU A 114 -12.27 13.44 10.51
C GLU A 114 -12.03 11.99 10.89
N TRP A 115 -11.66 11.16 9.91
CA TRP A 115 -11.31 9.77 10.16
C TRP A 115 -10.08 9.65 11.08
N LEU A 116 -9.00 10.40 10.81
CA LEU A 116 -7.81 10.43 11.68
C LEU A 116 -8.16 10.91 13.09
N GLU A 117 -8.93 12.00 13.22
CA GLU A 117 -9.33 12.58 14.52
C GLU A 117 -10.05 11.55 15.39
N GLY A 118 -10.96 10.77 14.79
CA GLY A 118 -11.66 9.70 15.51
C GLY A 118 -10.73 8.65 16.10
N HIS A 119 -9.61 8.36 15.42
CA HIS A 119 -8.64 7.36 15.90
C HIS A 119 -7.62 7.93 16.90
N PHE A 120 -7.33 9.23 16.87
CA PHE A 120 -6.52 9.87 17.90
C PHE A 120 -7.19 9.91 19.28
N ALA A 121 -8.49 9.68 19.36
CA ALA A 121 -9.18 9.46 20.63
C ALA A 121 -8.75 8.13 21.31
N VAL A 122 -8.21 7.17 20.53
CA VAL A 122 -7.78 5.85 21.02
C VAL A 122 -6.29 5.82 21.36
N ASN A 123 -5.46 6.42 20.50
CA ASN A 123 -4.00 6.41 20.66
C ASN A 123 -3.40 7.66 19.99
N HIS A 124 -2.36 8.22 20.59
CA HIS A 124 -1.66 9.39 20.05
C HIS A 124 -0.68 9.05 18.90
N GLU A 125 -0.31 7.77 18.72
CA GLU A 125 0.51 7.30 17.58
C GLU A 125 -0.25 6.28 16.75
N LEU A 126 -0.52 6.63 15.50
CA LEU A 126 -1.25 5.80 14.54
C LEU A 126 -0.33 5.22 13.48
N VAL A 127 -0.68 4.06 12.93
CA VAL A 127 -0.08 3.51 11.71
C VAL A 127 -1.14 3.46 10.62
N VAL A 128 -0.84 4.06 9.48
CA VAL A 128 -1.65 3.95 8.26
C VAL A 128 -0.80 3.29 7.17
N LYS A 129 -1.27 2.16 6.69
CA LYS A 129 -0.60 1.39 5.64
C LYS A 129 -1.61 0.89 4.62
N ASP A 130 -1.34 1.14 3.36
CA ASP A 130 -2.04 0.61 2.19
C ASP A 130 -1.13 0.70 0.96
N PRO A 131 -1.07 -0.28 0.06
CA PRO A 131 -0.23 -0.19 -1.15
C PRO A 131 -0.56 1.00 -2.06
N ARG A 132 -1.75 1.60 -1.92
CA ARG A 132 -2.21 2.76 -2.69
C ARG A 132 -1.79 4.09 -2.05
N LEU A 133 -1.31 4.05 -0.81
CA LEU A 133 -0.93 5.24 -0.04
C LEU A 133 0.05 6.13 -0.80
N SER A 134 0.99 5.55 -1.54
CA SER A 134 1.95 6.28 -2.36
C SER A 134 1.30 7.28 -3.33
N TRP A 135 0.09 7.03 -3.78
CA TRP A 135 -0.67 7.93 -4.67
C TRP A 135 -1.34 9.10 -3.94
N PHE A 136 -1.47 9.03 -2.61
CA PHE A 136 -2.28 9.97 -1.80
C PHE A 136 -1.49 10.60 -0.65
N LEU A 137 -0.15 10.60 -0.69
CA LEU A 137 0.71 11.13 0.38
C LEU A 137 0.37 12.59 0.73
N ALA A 138 0.09 13.44 -0.27
CA ALA A 138 -0.29 14.84 -0.04
C ALA A 138 -1.64 14.96 0.68
N LEU A 139 -2.63 14.12 0.36
CA LEU A 139 -3.92 14.07 1.05
C LEU A 139 -3.73 13.75 2.53
N TRP A 140 -2.99 12.69 2.82
CA TRP A 140 -2.73 12.23 4.18
C TRP A 140 -1.90 13.21 4.99
N ARG A 141 -0.91 13.86 4.37
CA ARG A 141 -0.14 14.93 5.03
C ARG A 141 -1.06 16.08 5.46
N VAL A 142 -1.90 16.58 4.56
CA VAL A 142 -2.86 17.64 4.87
C VAL A 142 -3.83 17.22 5.96
N ALA A 143 -4.34 15.99 5.92
CA ALA A 143 -5.24 15.48 6.95
C ALA A 143 -4.56 15.38 8.33
N ALA A 144 -3.32 14.89 8.39
CA ALA A 144 -2.55 14.84 9.64
C ALA A 144 -2.34 16.25 10.23
N ILE A 145 -1.92 17.22 9.41
CA ILE A 145 -1.72 18.61 9.87
C ILE A 145 -3.04 19.21 10.39
N ARG A 146 -4.18 18.94 9.75
CA ARG A 146 -5.50 19.42 10.20
C ARG A 146 -5.91 18.86 11.57
N THR A 147 -5.43 17.67 11.92
CA THR A 147 -5.66 17.05 13.23
C THR A 147 -4.55 17.36 14.24
N GLN A 148 -3.71 18.35 13.95
CA GLN A 148 -2.55 18.71 14.77
C GLN A 148 -1.58 17.54 15.01
N ALA A 149 -1.53 16.59 14.09
CA ALA A 149 -0.62 15.46 14.13
C ALA A 149 0.58 15.70 13.20
N THR A 150 1.74 15.20 13.63
CA THR A 150 2.96 15.18 12.82
C THR A 150 2.91 13.97 11.87
N PRO A 151 2.86 14.18 10.53
CA PRO A 151 2.98 13.10 9.57
C PRO A 151 4.44 12.64 9.46
N VAL A 152 4.69 11.35 9.66
CA VAL A 152 6.01 10.73 9.49
C VAL A 152 5.92 9.52 8.55
N PHE A 153 7.01 9.25 7.80
CA PHE A 153 6.98 8.31 6.69
C PHE A 153 8.09 7.25 6.80
N ALA A 154 7.71 5.98 6.72
CA ALA A 154 8.64 4.87 6.53
C ALA A 154 8.41 4.26 5.13
N THR A 155 9.39 4.42 4.24
CA THR A 155 9.33 3.87 2.88
C THR A 155 10.09 2.56 2.80
N MET A 156 9.36 1.47 2.53
CA MET A 156 9.95 0.13 2.42
C MET A 156 10.59 -0.08 1.06
N LEU A 157 11.86 -0.48 1.07
CA LEU A 157 12.66 -0.79 -0.10
C LEU A 157 12.87 -2.30 -0.23
N ARG A 158 12.59 -2.82 -1.41
CA ARG A 158 12.90 -4.20 -1.79
C ARG A 158 13.39 -4.24 -3.23
N PRO A 159 14.39 -5.11 -3.58
CA PRO A 159 14.87 -5.21 -4.95
C PRO A 159 13.75 -5.38 -5.96
N PRO A 160 13.75 -4.62 -7.07
CA PRO A 160 12.65 -4.62 -8.05
C PRO A 160 12.34 -6.01 -8.60
N ALA A 161 13.36 -6.83 -8.87
CA ALA A 161 13.15 -8.19 -9.36
C ALA A 161 12.37 -9.08 -8.37
N GLU A 162 12.67 -8.96 -7.07
CA GLU A 162 11.93 -9.70 -6.03
C GLU A 162 10.47 -9.23 -5.90
N VAL A 163 10.22 -7.93 -6.06
CA VAL A 163 8.86 -7.36 -6.06
C VAL A 163 8.08 -7.86 -7.26
N VAL A 164 8.68 -7.84 -8.46
CA VAL A 164 8.07 -8.31 -9.71
C VAL A 164 7.76 -9.80 -9.60
N GLY A 165 8.73 -10.63 -9.21
CA GLY A 165 8.56 -12.08 -9.05
C GLY A 165 7.47 -12.41 -8.02
N SER A 166 7.45 -11.70 -6.88
CA SER A 166 6.39 -11.87 -5.89
C SER A 166 5.00 -11.49 -6.41
N LYS A 167 4.88 -10.42 -7.20
CA LYS A 167 3.60 -10.04 -7.82
C LYS A 167 3.14 -11.09 -8.83
N GLN A 168 4.04 -11.62 -9.66
CA GLN A 168 3.72 -12.67 -10.63
C GLN A 168 3.27 -13.97 -9.95
N THR A 169 3.90 -14.34 -8.85
CA THR A 169 3.55 -15.56 -8.11
C THR A 169 2.17 -15.49 -7.46
N TYR A 170 1.84 -14.35 -6.84
CA TYR A 170 0.65 -14.27 -5.97
C TYR A 170 -0.59 -13.66 -6.64
N TYR A 171 -0.44 -12.95 -7.74
CA TYR A 171 -1.57 -12.21 -8.33
C TYR A 171 -2.04 -12.77 -9.68
N ALA A 172 -1.58 -13.94 -10.11
CA ALA A 172 -1.90 -14.53 -11.43
C ALA A 172 -1.90 -13.46 -12.54
N ASN A 173 -0.84 -12.63 -12.55
CA ASN A 173 -0.85 -11.35 -13.21
C ASN A 173 -0.65 -11.52 -14.71
N THR A 174 -1.57 -11.03 -15.50
CA THR A 174 -1.45 -10.93 -16.95
C THR A 174 -0.50 -9.80 -17.40
N LEU A 175 -0.02 -8.99 -16.45
CA LEU A 175 0.90 -7.88 -16.72
C LEU A 175 2.34 -8.41 -16.79
N GLY A 176 3.03 -8.10 -17.88
CA GLY A 176 4.42 -8.53 -18.11
C GLY A 176 5.42 -7.87 -17.14
N SER A 177 6.62 -8.44 -17.04
CA SER A 177 7.71 -7.94 -16.19
C SER A 177 8.02 -6.47 -16.44
N ALA A 178 8.05 -6.03 -17.70
CA ALA A 178 8.32 -4.63 -18.06
C ALA A 178 7.28 -3.66 -17.44
N HIS A 179 5.98 -3.99 -17.50
CA HIS A 179 4.93 -3.15 -16.89
C HIS A 179 5.05 -3.11 -15.36
N LEU A 180 5.29 -4.26 -14.73
CA LEU A 180 5.44 -4.34 -13.27
C LEU A 180 6.67 -3.58 -12.77
N THR A 181 7.77 -3.64 -13.52
CA THR A 181 9.00 -2.89 -13.24
C THR A 181 8.79 -1.39 -13.43
N ALA A 182 8.16 -0.98 -14.53
CA ALA A 182 7.81 0.41 -14.78
C ALA A 182 6.88 0.98 -13.70
N SER A 183 5.90 0.19 -13.23
CA SER A 183 5.04 0.57 -12.10
C SER A 183 5.80 0.72 -10.79
N TRP A 184 6.79 -0.15 -10.55
CA TRP A 184 7.67 -0.07 -9.38
C TRP A 184 8.49 1.22 -9.40
N LEU A 185 9.10 1.53 -10.56
CA LEU A 185 9.85 2.77 -10.80
C LEU A 185 8.98 4.00 -10.53
N ASN A 186 7.85 4.11 -11.22
CA ASN A 186 6.95 5.23 -11.11
C ASN A 186 6.50 5.46 -9.66
N MET A 187 6.09 4.40 -8.97
CA MET A 187 5.62 4.49 -7.60
C MET A 187 6.71 4.96 -6.63
N LEU A 188 7.93 4.40 -6.71
CA LEU A 188 8.98 4.76 -5.75
C LEU A 188 9.60 6.13 -6.01
N LEU A 189 9.77 6.52 -7.27
CA LEU A 189 10.22 7.87 -7.62
C LEU A 189 9.24 8.95 -7.13
N HIS A 190 7.93 8.68 -7.21
CA HIS A 190 6.92 9.59 -6.68
C HIS A 190 6.79 9.53 -5.16
N THR A 191 6.95 8.36 -4.54
CA THR A 191 6.95 8.23 -3.07
C THR A 191 8.11 9.01 -2.46
N GLU A 192 9.31 8.87 -3.03
CA GLU A 192 10.47 9.65 -2.60
C GLU A 192 10.19 11.15 -2.70
N ARG A 193 9.75 11.62 -3.86
CA ARG A 193 9.43 13.04 -4.09
C ARG A 193 8.35 13.54 -3.14
N GLY A 194 7.29 12.73 -2.94
CA GLY A 194 6.14 13.09 -2.08
C GLY A 194 6.47 13.16 -0.59
N THR A 195 7.54 12.52 -0.14
CA THR A 195 7.97 12.53 1.28
C THR A 195 9.15 13.45 1.54
N ARG A 196 9.77 14.02 0.50
CA ARG A 196 11.03 14.78 0.59
C ARG A 196 10.96 15.99 1.52
N GLU A 197 9.85 16.71 1.56
CA GLU A 197 9.68 17.86 2.45
C GLU A 197 9.82 17.50 3.93
N SER A 198 9.51 16.24 4.30
CA SER A 198 9.65 15.76 5.67
C SER A 198 11.09 15.37 6.03
N ALA A 199 12.03 15.32 5.07
CA ALA A 199 13.41 14.92 5.33
C ALA A 199 14.14 15.91 6.24
N ALA A 200 13.91 17.22 6.07
CA ALA A 200 14.57 18.27 6.83
C ALA A 200 14.30 18.19 8.34
N ASP A 201 13.11 17.70 8.72
CA ASP A 201 12.67 17.59 10.11
C ASP A 201 12.83 16.15 10.67
N GLY A 202 13.58 15.27 9.98
CA GLY A 202 13.70 13.87 10.36
C GLY A 202 12.37 13.10 10.25
N GLY A 203 11.41 13.61 9.48
CA GLY A 203 10.06 13.02 9.35
C GLY A 203 9.95 11.90 8.32
N ARG A 204 11.07 11.40 7.76
CA ARG A 204 11.07 10.24 6.86
C ARG A 204 12.26 9.33 7.08
N VAL A 205 12.08 8.06 6.75
CA VAL A 205 13.13 7.05 6.75
C VAL A 205 12.89 6.05 5.61
N PHE A 206 13.97 5.60 4.97
CA PHE A 206 13.93 4.49 4.01
C PHE A 206 14.43 3.23 4.68
N VAL A 207 13.69 2.12 4.52
CA VAL A 207 13.98 0.86 5.21
C VAL A 207 14.10 -0.27 4.21
N ARG A 208 15.26 -0.91 4.15
CA ARG A 208 15.44 -2.13 3.36
C ARG A 208 14.71 -3.29 4.01
N TYR A 209 13.92 -3.99 3.24
CA TYR A 209 13.24 -5.19 3.74
C TYR A 209 14.22 -6.27 4.21
N ALA A 210 15.39 -6.36 3.57
CA ALA A 210 16.45 -7.27 3.98
C ALA A 210 16.95 -6.97 5.40
N ASP A 211 17.20 -5.71 5.74
CA ASP A 211 17.67 -5.29 7.06
C ASP A 211 16.60 -5.58 8.13
N LEU A 212 15.32 -5.35 7.79
CA LEU A 212 14.19 -5.67 8.68
C LEU A 212 14.10 -7.17 8.98
N LEU A 213 14.42 -8.05 8.03
CA LEU A 213 14.43 -9.50 8.25
C LEU A 213 15.70 -10.01 8.92
N ASP A 214 16.82 -9.31 8.76
CA ASP A 214 18.11 -9.66 9.37
C ASP A 214 18.12 -9.30 10.85
N ASP A 215 17.80 -8.05 11.17
CA ASP A 215 17.67 -7.56 12.56
C ASP A 215 16.52 -6.55 12.64
N TRP A 216 15.32 -7.08 12.88
CA TRP A 216 14.13 -6.25 13.00
C TRP A 216 14.17 -5.31 14.21
N THR A 217 14.83 -5.70 15.31
CA THR A 217 14.91 -4.87 16.52
C THR A 217 15.75 -3.63 16.24
N ARG A 218 16.94 -3.80 15.70
CA ARG A 218 17.80 -2.69 15.29
C ARG A 218 17.10 -1.79 14.28
N THR A 219 16.44 -2.39 13.29
CA THR A 219 15.76 -1.65 12.22
C THR A 219 14.58 -0.84 12.77
N THR A 220 13.73 -1.44 13.61
CA THR A 220 12.58 -0.71 14.18
C THR A 220 13.00 0.34 15.20
N MET A 221 14.06 0.09 16.00
CA MET A 221 14.63 1.09 16.89
C MET A 221 15.15 2.30 16.11
N HIS A 222 15.90 2.08 15.02
CA HIS A 222 16.32 3.17 14.12
C HIS A 222 15.14 3.98 13.57
N VAL A 223 14.07 3.31 13.13
CA VAL A 223 12.83 3.98 12.71
C VAL A 223 12.21 4.78 13.85
N GLY A 224 12.13 4.20 15.04
CA GLY A 224 11.61 4.85 16.24
C GLY A 224 12.40 6.11 16.64
N GLU A 225 13.73 6.03 16.62
CA GLU A 225 14.64 7.16 16.92
C GLU A 225 14.52 8.26 15.87
N THR A 226 14.59 7.90 14.58
CA THR A 226 14.53 8.87 13.48
C THR A 226 13.19 9.61 13.43
N LEU A 227 12.07 8.88 13.63
CA LEU A 227 10.72 9.44 13.53
C LEU A 227 10.16 9.89 14.89
N GLY A 228 10.89 9.66 15.99
CA GLY A 228 10.50 9.98 17.34
C GLY A 228 9.23 9.26 17.79
N LEU A 229 9.11 7.94 17.52
CA LEU A 229 7.95 7.13 17.87
C LEU A 229 8.06 6.61 19.31
N GLU A 230 7.30 7.20 20.22
CA GLU A 230 7.39 6.92 21.66
C GLU A 230 7.11 5.46 22.00
N HIS A 231 6.07 4.87 21.40
CA HIS A 231 5.71 3.48 21.66
C HIS A 231 6.82 2.49 21.23
N VAL A 232 7.54 2.80 20.14
CA VAL A 232 8.66 1.97 19.70
C VAL A 232 9.81 2.07 20.68
N LEU A 233 10.17 3.29 21.08
CA LEU A 233 11.30 3.56 21.97
C LEU A 233 11.09 3.02 23.40
N HIS A 234 9.84 2.89 23.83
CA HIS A 234 9.48 2.42 25.18
C HIS A 234 8.78 1.05 25.15
N ALA A 235 8.96 0.28 24.08
CA ALA A 235 8.37 -1.06 23.99
C ALA A 235 8.91 -1.99 25.07
N ASP A 236 8.00 -2.66 25.77
CA ASP A 236 8.36 -3.59 26.85
C ASP A 236 8.88 -4.94 26.31
N SER A 237 9.39 -5.76 27.21
CA SER A 237 9.96 -7.06 26.88
C SER A 237 8.94 -8.07 26.33
N GLU A 238 7.64 -7.89 26.59
CA GLU A 238 6.59 -8.76 26.06
C GLU A 238 6.33 -8.45 24.59
N ARG A 239 6.22 -7.18 24.22
CA ARG A 239 6.11 -6.71 22.86
C ARG A 239 7.32 -7.10 22.01
N ILE A 240 8.53 -7.01 22.58
CA ILE A 240 9.75 -7.46 21.89
C ILE A 240 9.68 -8.98 21.63
N ARG A 241 9.24 -9.79 22.59
CA ARG A 241 9.07 -11.24 22.37
C ARG A 241 7.99 -11.56 21.35
N GLU A 242 6.91 -10.77 21.29
CA GLU A 242 5.88 -10.93 20.26
C GLU A 242 6.44 -10.58 18.88
N GLY A 243 7.21 -9.50 18.74
CA GLY A 243 7.90 -9.14 17.51
C GLY A 243 8.82 -10.26 17.01
N HIS A 244 9.59 -10.92 17.88
CA HIS A 244 10.42 -12.09 17.52
C HIS A 244 9.60 -13.26 17.00
N ARG A 245 8.40 -13.50 17.51
CA ARG A 245 7.49 -14.54 16.99
C ARG A 245 6.83 -14.15 15.67
N PHE A 246 6.65 -12.85 15.47
CA PHE A 246 6.00 -12.31 14.29
C PHE A 246 6.92 -12.32 13.06
N VAL A 247 8.19 -11.92 13.22
CA VAL A 247 9.14 -11.90 12.10
C VAL A 247 9.55 -13.34 11.74
N ASP A 248 9.43 -13.66 10.46
CA ASP A 248 9.82 -14.96 9.92
C ASP A 248 10.98 -14.77 8.94
N PRO A 249 12.22 -15.12 9.36
CA PRO A 249 13.41 -14.99 8.51
C PRO A 249 13.35 -15.82 7.22
N SER A 250 12.53 -16.88 7.19
CA SER A 250 12.35 -17.71 5.98
C SER A 250 11.66 -16.95 4.82
N LEU A 251 11.04 -15.80 5.13
CA LEU A 251 10.47 -14.89 4.13
C LEU A 251 11.55 -14.14 3.33
N ARG A 252 12.81 -14.27 3.71
CA ARG A 252 13.95 -13.77 2.93
C ARG A 252 14.12 -14.63 1.66
N ARG A 253 13.28 -14.37 0.68
CA ARG A 253 13.39 -14.99 -0.64
C ARG A 253 14.43 -14.23 -1.45
N MET A 254 15.69 -14.57 -1.31
CA MET A 254 16.79 -14.08 -2.14
C MET A 254 16.91 -14.95 -3.37
N GLY A 255 17.05 -14.36 -4.55
CA GLY A 255 17.42 -15.15 -5.69
C GLY A 255 17.03 -14.65 -7.08
N GLN A 256 16.18 -13.64 -7.23
CA GLN A 256 15.90 -13.13 -8.56
C GLN A 256 16.69 -11.84 -8.82
N SER A 257 17.58 -11.90 -9.81
CA SER A 257 18.32 -10.75 -10.33
C SER A 257 17.46 -9.92 -11.25
N LEU A 258 17.80 -8.65 -11.40
CA LEU A 258 17.16 -7.77 -12.40
C LEU A 258 17.42 -8.29 -13.83
N ASP A 259 18.57 -8.93 -14.05
CA ASP A 259 18.96 -9.53 -15.32
C ASP A 259 18.09 -10.74 -15.71
N ASP A 260 17.43 -11.38 -14.72
CA ASP A 260 16.50 -12.48 -14.97
C ASP A 260 15.16 -12.00 -15.53
N LEU A 261 14.90 -10.69 -15.49
CA LEU A 261 13.70 -10.09 -16.05
C LEU A 261 13.92 -9.69 -17.51
N ALA A 262 13.05 -10.15 -18.40
CA ALA A 262 13.07 -9.74 -19.81
C ALA A 262 12.59 -8.27 -19.92
N LEU A 263 13.50 -7.32 -19.68
CA LEU A 263 13.22 -5.88 -19.73
C LEU A 263 13.82 -5.23 -20.98
N PRO A 264 13.17 -4.17 -21.51
CA PRO A 264 13.82 -3.29 -22.48
C PRO A 264 15.11 -2.70 -21.87
N PRO A 265 16.23 -2.59 -22.61
CA PRO A 265 17.53 -2.17 -22.06
C PRO A 265 17.47 -0.87 -21.26
N ARG A 266 16.83 0.16 -21.77
CA ARG A 266 16.74 1.45 -21.09
C ARG A 266 15.90 1.39 -19.80
N LEU A 267 14.84 0.58 -19.78
CA LEU A 267 14.07 0.36 -18.55
C LEU A 267 14.90 -0.38 -17.50
N HIS A 268 15.71 -1.37 -17.92
CA HIS A 268 16.62 -2.09 -17.05
C HIS A 268 17.64 -1.14 -16.41
N GLU A 269 18.33 -0.32 -17.21
CA GLU A 269 19.29 0.68 -16.74
C GLU A 269 18.68 1.63 -15.71
N LEU A 270 17.57 2.31 -16.06
CA LEU A 270 16.89 3.23 -15.16
C LEU A 270 16.43 2.55 -13.86
N THR A 271 16.02 1.27 -13.94
CA THR A 271 15.62 0.51 -12.75
C THR A 271 16.81 0.24 -11.84
N ALA A 272 17.95 -0.16 -12.39
CA ALA A 272 19.19 -0.41 -11.64
C ALA A 272 19.72 0.87 -10.98
N GLU A 273 19.76 1.98 -11.72
CA GLU A 273 20.18 3.29 -11.22
C GLU A 273 19.25 3.80 -10.11
N THR A 274 17.92 3.71 -10.32
CA THR A 274 16.92 4.11 -9.32
C THR A 274 17.02 3.25 -8.06
N TRP A 275 17.16 1.94 -8.20
CA TRP A 275 17.37 1.05 -7.06
C TRP A 275 18.62 1.46 -6.26
N SER A 276 19.73 1.72 -6.95
CA SER A 276 20.98 2.15 -6.32
C SER A 276 20.81 3.47 -5.56
N ALA A 277 20.17 4.48 -6.17
CA ALA A 277 19.92 5.77 -5.54
C ALA A 277 19.00 5.67 -4.31
N LEU A 278 17.87 4.97 -4.44
CA LEU A 278 16.95 4.73 -3.31
C LEU A 278 17.62 3.95 -2.19
N ASN A 279 18.48 2.99 -2.53
CA ASN A 279 19.20 2.20 -1.55
C ASN A 279 20.18 3.04 -0.72
N ARG A 280 20.81 4.06 -1.33
CA ARG A 280 21.67 5.02 -0.61
C ARG A 280 20.88 5.88 0.38
N LEU A 281 19.60 6.21 0.10
CA LEU A 281 18.76 6.94 1.07
C LEU A 281 18.53 6.16 2.37
N ALA A 282 18.66 4.83 2.36
CA ALA A 282 18.55 4.01 3.55
C ALA A 282 19.86 3.88 4.35
N ASP A 283 20.97 4.44 3.87
CA ASP A 283 22.23 4.50 4.61
C ASP A 283 22.22 5.68 5.60
N PRO A 284 22.90 5.55 6.73
CA PRO A 284 23.03 6.67 7.66
C PRO A 284 23.63 7.92 6.94
N GLY A 285 22.89 9.04 6.98
CA GLY A 285 23.28 10.26 6.29
C GLY A 285 23.17 10.23 4.76
N GLY A 286 22.57 9.20 4.19
CA GLY A 286 22.40 9.05 2.73
C GLY A 286 21.24 9.88 2.15
N ASP A 287 20.32 10.35 2.97
CA ASP A 287 19.20 11.20 2.53
C ASP A 287 19.69 12.65 2.34
N THR A 288 20.31 12.92 1.18
CA THR A 288 21.02 14.16 0.87
C THR A 288 20.41 14.89 -0.33
N PRO A 289 20.60 16.23 -0.44
CA PRO A 289 20.18 16.98 -1.62
C PRO A 289 20.78 16.47 -2.95
N ALA A 290 22.00 15.89 -2.91
CA ALA A 290 22.62 15.32 -4.09
C ALA A 290 21.89 14.06 -4.59
N GLU A 291 21.48 13.18 -3.68
CA GLU A 291 20.65 12.02 -4.02
C GLU A 291 19.26 12.43 -4.49
N HIS A 292 18.68 13.49 -3.92
CA HIS A 292 17.42 14.05 -4.38
C HIS A 292 17.51 14.52 -5.84
N ALA A 293 18.60 15.23 -6.20
CA ALA A 293 18.83 15.69 -7.58
C ALA A 293 18.96 14.47 -8.53
N THR A 294 19.73 13.45 -8.14
CA THR A 294 19.87 12.22 -8.90
C THR A 294 18.50 11.55 -9.16
N LEU A 295 17.63 11.45 -8.13
CA LEU A 295 16.30 10.88 -8.26
C LEU A 295 15.35 11.76 -9.09
N ASP A 296 15.55 13.09 -9.11
CA ASP A 296 14.81 13.98 -9.99
C ASP A 296 15.19 13.76 -11.46
N ASP A 297 16.49 13.59 -11.76
CA ASP A 297 16.98 13.27 -13.11
C ASP A 297 16.47 11.92 -13.58
N LEU A 298 16.48 10.89 -12.71
CA LEU A 298 15.96 9.57 -13.02
C LEU A 298 14.44 9.60 -13.27
N ARG A 299 13.70 10.44 -12.55
CA ARG A 299 12.26 10.62 -12.77
C ARG A 299 11.98 11.30 -14.12
N ALA A 300 12.78 12.31 -14.50
CA ALA A 300 12.68 12.94 -15.80
C ALA A 300 12.97 11.93 -16.92
N ALA A 301 14.09 11.19 -16.80
CA ALA A 301 14.46 10.15 -17.76
C ALA A 301 13.41 9.02 -17.91
N TYR A 302 12.75 8.65 -16.80
CA TYR A 302 11.64 7.70 -16.86
C TYR A 302 10.42 8.27 -17.59
N THR A 303 10.10 9.56 -17.36
CA THR A 303 9.01 10.24 -18.04
C THR A 303 9.23 10.26 -19.56
N ASP A 304 10.45 10.56 -19.99
CA ASP A 304 10.83 10.56 -21.41
C ASP A 304 10.71 9.16 -22.01
N LEU A 305 11.26 8.13 -21.33
CA LEU A 305 11.13 6.74 -21.77
C LEU A 305 9.67 6.31 -21.90
N TYR A 306 8.83 6.71 -20.95
CA TYR A 306 7.40 6.37 -21.01
C TYR A 306 6.71 7.05 -22.18
N ALA A 307 6.98 8.33 -22.45
CA ALA A 307 6.42 9.07 -23.56
C ALA A 307 6.85 8.47 -24.92
N GLU A 308 8.10 8.04 -25.06
CA GLU A 308 8.57 7.33 -26.26
C GLU A 308 7.82 6.00 -26.46
N ALA A 309 7.68 5.20 -25.41
CA ALA A 309 6.96 3.93 -25.47
C ALA A 309 5.47 4.12 -25.81
N GLU A 310 4.83 5.15 -25.25
CA GLU A 310 3.45 5.50 -25.55
C GLU A 310 3.29 5.93 -27.02
N ALA A 311 4.19 6.77 -27.54
CA ALA A 311 4.16 7.20 -28.93
C ALA A 311 4.25 6.01 -29.91
N ILE A 312 5.13 5.04 -29.62
CA ILE A 312 5.27 3.83 -30.43
C ILE A 312 4.02 2.93 -30.33
N SER A 313 3.45 2.79 -29.13
CA SER A 313 2.28 1.91 -28.89
C SER A 313 0.94 2.52 -29.28
N ARG A 314 0.91 3.77 -29.74
CA ARG A 314 -0.34 4.51 -30.03
C ARG A 314 -1.29 3.77 -30.98
N SER A 315 -0.77 3.08 -31.99
CA SER A 315 -1.60 2.27 -32.90
C SER A 315 -2.34 1.15 -32.16
N SER A 316 -1.71 0.53 -31.15
CA SER A 316 -2.30 -0.51 -30.32
C SER A 316 -3.40 0.05 -29.43
N VAL A 317 -3.18 1.24 -28.87
CA VAL A 317 -4.19 1.96 -28.04
C VAL A 317 -5.42 2.30 -28.87
N VAL A 318 -5.24 2.90 -30.06
CA VAL A 318 -6.34 3.23 -30.99
C VAL A 318 -7.12 1.98 -31.38
N ALA A 319 -6.42 0.87 -31.66
CA ALA A 319 -7.08 -0.39 -32.00
C ALA A 319 -7.87 -0.97 -30.80
N ALA A 320 -7.34 -0.87 -29.59
CA ALA A 320 -8.02 -1.31 -28.38
C ALA A 320 -9.26 -0.46 -28.08
N GLU A 321 -9.18 0.84 -28.21
CA GLU A 321 -10.32 1.76 -28.06
C GLU A 321 -11.42 1.47 -29.10
N ALA A 322 -11.04 1.26 -30.36
CA ALA A 322 -11.99 0.92 -31.41
C ALA A 322 -12.71 -0.41 -31.12
N ARG A 323 -12.00 -1.40 -30.56
CA ARG A 323 -12.62 -2.66 -30.10
C ARG A 323 -13.56 -2.44 -28.93
N ALA A 324 -13.17 -1.63 -27.95
CA ALA A 324 -13.99 -1.33 -26.78
C ALA A 324 -15.28 -0.59 -27.15
N ARG A 325 -15.22 0.34 -28.12
CA ARG A 325 -16.41 1.06 -28.66
C ARG A 325 -17.37 0.14 -29.43
N ARG A 326 -16.87 -0.91 -30.10
CA ARG A 326 -17.72 -1.88 -30.81
C ARG A 326 -18.52 -2.79 -29.87
N GLY A 327 -18.19 -2.83 -28.57
CA GLY A 327 -18.82 -3.71 -27.58
C GLY A 327 -18.50 -5.19 -27.80
N PRO A 328 -18.93 -6.08 -26.91
CA PRO A 328 -18.78 -7.51 -27.12
C PRO A 328 -19.59 -7.91 -28.37
N GLN A 329 -18.91 -8.34 -29.43
CA GLN A 329 -19.58 -8.97 -30.56
C GLN A 329 -20.29 -10.19 -30.02
N ARG A 330 -21.63 -10.21 -30.04
CA ARG A 330 -22.39 -11.44 -29.85
C ARG A 330 -21.91 -12.41 -30.93
N PRO A 331 -21.50 -13.65 -30.59
CA PRO A 331 -21.24 -14.68 -31.58
C PRO A 331 -22.47 -14.78 -32.50
N GLY A 332 -22.24 -14.64 -33.80
CA GLY A 332 -23.25 -14.35 -34.77
C GLY A 332 -24.43 -15.27 -34.76
N ALA A 333 -25.59 -14.69 -34.98
CA ALA A 333 -26.86 -15.34 -35.27
C ALA A 333 -26.88 -16.02 -36.64
N LYS A 334 -25.83 -16.75 -37.03
CA LYS A 334 -25.73 -17.52 -38.29
C LYS A 334 -25.38 -18.99 -38.07
N ALA A 335 -25.54 -19.53 -36.87
CA ALA A 335 -25.35 -20.96 -36.60
C ALA A 335 -26.54 -21.60 -35.84
N ALA A 336 -27.74 -21.05 -35.95
CA ALA A 336 -28.93 -21.55 -35.22
C ALA A 336 -29.88 -22.41 -36.11
N GLU A 337 -29.38 -22.95 -37.23
CA GLU A 337 -30.17 -23.88 -38.07
C GLU A 337 -29.46 -25.19 -38.43
N ALA A 338 -28.61 -25.72 -37.54
CA ALA A 338 -28.17 -27.13 -37.70
C ALA A 338 -27.81 -27.69 -36.31
N GLY A 339 -28.70 -28.57 -35.79
CA GLY A 339 -28.31 -29.52 -34.78
C GLY A 339 -28.96 -29.39 -33.40
N ALA A 340 -30.27 -29.61 -33.32
CA ALA A 340 -30.92 -30.06 -32.09
C ALA A 340 -30.51 -31.49 -31.78
N ALA A 341 -29.56 -31.71 -30.87
CA ALA A 341 -29.36 -32.97 -30.19
C ALA A 341 -28.71 -32.73 -28.83
N SER A 342 -29.43 -33.16 -27.82
CA SER A 342 -29.19 -33.20 -26.38
C SER A 342 -27.74 -33.35 -25.91
N LYS A 343 -27.29 -32.46 -24.96
CA LYS A 343 -26.42 -32.85 -23.85
C LYS A 343 -26.67 -31.93 -22.65
N LYS A 344 -26.90 -32.53 -21.48
CA LYS A 344 -27.10 -31.86 -20.18
C LYS A 344 -25.87 -31.00 -19.82
N PRO A 345 -26.05 -29.82 -19.24
CA PRO A 345 -24.92 -29.02 -18.77
C PRO A 345 -24.38 -29.56 -17.45
N ALA A 346 -23.03 -29.64 -17.35
CA ALA A 346 -22.31 -29.85 -16.11
C ALA A 346 -22.36 -28.59 -15.24
N GLN A 347 -22.58 -28.81 -13.94
CA GLN A 347 -22.55 -27.72 -12.94
C GLN A 347 -21.18 -27.08 -12.88
N VAL A 348 -21.11 -25.77 -13.09
CA VAL A 348 -19.92 -24.95 -12.87
C VAL A 348 -20.06 -24.31 -11.50
N GLU A 349 -19.23 -24.71 -10.56
CA GLU A 349 -19.13 -24.10 -9.23
C GLU A 349 -18.57 -22.68 -9.30
N HIS A 350 -19.22 -21.76 -8.58
CA HIS A 350 -18.88 -20.32 -8.54
C HIS A 350 -17.55 -20.07 -7.80
N SER A 351 -16.54 -19.59 -8.53
CA SER A 351 -15.21 -19.31 -7.95
C SER A 351 -14.86 -17.81 -7.80
N ALA A 352 -15.76 -16.90 -8.16
CA ALA A 352 -15.47 -15.45 -8.12
C ALA A 352 -15.39 -14.86 -6.70
N ASP A 353 -16.08 -15.47 -5.72
CA ASP A 353 -16.04 -15.01 -4.32
C ASP A 353 -14.87 -15.61 -3.51
N LYS A 354 -14.12 -16.54 -4.10
CA LYS A 354 -12.96 -17.20 -3.48
C LYS A 354 -11.62 -16.55 -3.82
N LEU A 355 -11.60 -15.41 -4.55
CA LEU A 355 -10.36 -14.74 -4.88
C LEU A 355 -9.78 -14.03 -3.65
N PRO A 356 -8.48 -14.26 -3.30
CA PRO A 356 -7.79 -13.56 -2.23
C PRO A 356 -7.90 -12.05 -2.38
N HIS A 357 -7.90 -11.32 -1.26
CA HIS A 357 -8.07 -9.86 -1.24
C HIS A 357 -7.06 -9.14 -2.14
N GLY A 358 -5.80 -9.56 -2.13
CA GLY A 358 -4.76 -9.03 -2.99
C GLY A 358 -5.05 -9.15 -4.48
N LEU A 359 -5.74 -10.20 -4.93
CA LEU A 359 -6.18 -10.36 -6.32
C LEU A 359 -7.32 -9.41 -6.69
N ARG A 360 -8.24 -9.16 -5.73
CA ARG A 360 -9.32 -8.19 -5.96
C ARG A 360 -8.80 -6.78 -6.18
N ALA A 361 -7.71 -6.40 -5.52
CA ALA A 361 -7.07 -5.10 -5.67
C ALA A 361 -6.35 -4.94 -7.02
N ALA A 362 -5.80 -6.02 -7.58
CA ALA A 362 -5.06 -6.01 -8.83
C ALA A 362 -5.96 -6.09 -10.10
N VAL A 363 -7.24 -6.46 -9.96
CA VAL A 363 -8.16 -6.57 -11.12
C VAL A 363 -8.85 -5.24 -11.39
N PRO A 364 -8.74 -4.67 -12.61
CA PRO A 364 -9.42 -3.44 -13.00
C PRO A 364 -10.94 -3.51 -12.78
N ALA A 365 -11.53 -2.39 -12.33
CA ALA A 365 -12.96 -2.32 -12.00
C ALA A 365 -13.94 -2.80 -13.12
N PRO A 366 -13.67 -2.61 -14.42
CA PRO A 366 -14.53 -3.16 -15.48
C PRO A 366 -14.51 -4.69 -15.53
N LEU A 367 -13.37 -5.32 -15.27
CA LEU A 367 -13.25 -6.78 -15.24
C LEU A 367 -13.95 -7.39 -14.02
N ARG A 368 -13.90 -6.72 -12.84
CA ARG A 368 -14.67 -7.13 -11.65
C ARG A 368 -16.18 -7.09 -11.91
N ARG A 369 -16.67 -6.11 -12.66
CA ARG A 369 -18.09 -6.02 -13.06
C ARG A 369 -18.48 -7.12 -14.06
N GLY A 370 -17.58 -7.46 -14.98
CA GLY A 370 -17.77 -8.57 -15.91
C GLY A 370 -17.88 -9.91 -15.19
N LEU A 371 -16.98 -10.19 -14.26
CA LEU A 371 -16.99 -11.41 -13.45
C LEU A 371 -18.23 -11.51 -12.54
N ARG A 372 -18.68 -10.40 -11.92
CA ARG A 372 -19.94 -10.38 -11.15
C ARG A 372 -21.17 -10.58 -12.01
N ARG A 373 -21.20 -10.08 -13.24
CA ARG A 373 -22.32 -10.31 -14.18
C ARG A 373 -22.36 -11.74 -14.71
N LEU A 374 -21.22 -12.38 -14.86
CA LEU A 374 -21.13 -13.80 -15.21
C LEU A 374 -21.56 -14.70 -14.04
N ALA A 375 -21.17 -14.35 -12.81
CA ALA A 375 -21.57 -15.06 -11.60
C ALA A 375 -23.04 -14.84 -11.21
N GLY A 376 -23.67 -13.71 -11.61
CA GLY A 376 -25.06 -13.37 -11.27
C GLY A 376 -26.11 -13.78 -12.31
N ARG A 377 -25.75 -14.50 -13.36
CA ARG A 377 -26.67 -14.87 -14.46
C ARG A 377 -27.32 -16.26 -14.34
N GLU A 378 -27.37 -16.82 -13.15
CA GLU A 378 -28.21 -18.00 -12.89
C GLU A 378 -29.24 -17.72 -11.82
N ARG A 379 -30.41 -17.28 -12.27
CA ARG A 379 -31.73 -17.71 -11.80
C ARG A 379 -32.76 -17.25 -12.80
N PRO A 380 -33.46 -18.15 -13.45
CA PRO A 380 -34.90 -18.15 -13.35
C PRO A 380 -35.39 -19.44 -12.69
N SER A 381 -36.46 -19.22 -11.95
CA SER A 381 -37.33 -20.19 -11.30
C SER A 381 -37.60 -21.46 -12.09
#